data_b815ba72860066991fed1de807a69853
#
_entry.id   b815ba72860066991fed1de807a69853
#
_cell.length_a   1.000
_cell.length_b   1.000
_cell.length_c   1.000
_cell.angle_alpha   90.00
_cell.angle_beta   90.00
_cell.angle_gamma   90.00
#
_symmetry.space_group_name_H-M   'P 1'
#
loop_
_entity.id
_entity.type
_entity.pdbx_description
1 polymer ?
#
loop_
_entity_poly.entity_id
_entity_poly.type
_entity_poly.pdbx_seq_one_letter_code
_entity_poly.pdbx_strand_id
1 'polypeptide(L)'
;LLSNLSTEECGDTIVVLGGYPERVDKMLEMNPALKNYFPYVFSFNDYTPEELMQIAENKLKEKAYVFHPKAREVFGELIRKAYENRDKNFGNALFVEKVVAAAIRHMSERTMKIRQERELTRQEMTTIRKDDIPVDSFELPKLERDVFDEEEIGRALEELDKMVGQTGIKKQIRDFVELARHY
;
A
#
# COMPACT_ATOMS: atom_id res chain seq x y z
N LEU A 1 26.39 7.55 6.00
CA LEU A 1 25.38 6.73 6.70
C LEU A 1 26.03 5.54 7.44
N LEU A 2 26.94 4.80 6.78
CA LEU A 2 27.64 3.65 7.40
C LEU A 2 28.51 4.06 8.59
N SER A 3 29.16 5.21 8.51
CA SER A 3 30.02 5.72 9.60
C SER A 3 29.21 6.02 10.87
N ASN A 4 27.93 6.34 10.75
CA ASN A 4 27.06 6.63 11.89
C ASN A 4 26.45 5.37 12.52
N LEU A 5 26.40 4.25 11.78
CA LEU A 5 25.89 2.97 12.29
C LEU A 5 26.94 2.21 13.14
N SER A 6 28.21 2.59 13.02
CA SER A 6 29.35 1.94 13.70
C SER A 6 29.89 2.71 14.92
N THR A 7 29.31 3.83 15.29
CA THR A 7 29.71 4.62 16.44
C THR A 7 29.04 4.11 17.73
N GLU A 8 29.77 4.09 18.84
CA GLU A 8 29.27 3.72 20.17
C GLU A 8 28.03 4.56 20.60
N GLU A 9 27.86 5.73 20.01
CA GLU A 9 26.71 6.62 20.26
C GLU A 9 25.38 6.07 19.72
N CYS A 10 25.39 5.06 18.82
CA CYS A 10 24.19 4.42 18.26
C CYS A 10 23.80 3.09 18.92
N GLY A 11 24.39 2.75 20.07
CA GLY A 11 24.23 1.45 20.73
C GLY A 11 22.77 1.03 21.02
N ASP A 12 21.87 1.99 21.15
CA ASP A 12 20.45 1.75 21.44
C ASP A 12 19.54 1.95 20.21
N THR A 13 20.12 2.10 19.02
CA THR A 13 19.35 2.35 17.80
C THR A 13 19.12 1.06 17.01
N ILE A 14 17.86 0.73 16.75
CA ILE A 14 17.48 -0.35 15.84
C ILE A 14 17.25 0.24 14.46
N VAL A 15 17.97 -0.26 13.47
CA VAL A 15 17.79 0.14 12.07
C VAL A 15 17.06 -0.97 11.31
N VAL A 16 15.95 -0.62 10.68
CA VAL A 16 15.16 -1.52 9.84
C VAL A 16 15.21 -1.01 8.42
N LEU A 17 15.62 -1.88 7.50
CA LEU A 17 15.61 -1.63 6.07
C LEU A 17 14.42 -2.38 5.46
N GLY A 18 13.48 -1.65 4.87
CA GLY A 18 12.31 -2.22 4.20
C GLY A 18 12.33 -1.91 2.71
N GLY A 19 11.91 -2.87 1.90
CA GLY A 19 11.80 -2.70 0.45
C GLY A 19 11.47 -4.00 -0.28
N TYR A 20 11.33 -3.93 -1.59
CA TYR A 20 11.16 -5.12 -2.43
C TYR A 20 12.43 -5.97 -2.41
N PRO A 21 12.34 -7.31 -2.28
CA PRO A 21 13.50 -8.19 -2.14
C PRO A 21 14.58 -7.93 -3.20
N GLU A 22 14.19 -7.92 -4.48
CA GLU A 22 15.11 -7.71 -5.61
C GLU A 22 15.89 -6.38 -5.51
N ARG A 23 15.25 -5.33 -4.96
CA ARG A 23 15.88 -4.00 -4.81
C ARG A 23 16.80 -3.95 -3.61
N VAL A 24 16.40 -4.57 -2.50
CA VAL A 24 17.21 -4.67 -1.28
C VAL A 24 18.44 -5.50 -1.56
N ASP A 25 18.29 -6.66 -2.21
CA ASP A 25 19.41 -7.52 -2.58
C ASP A 25 20.41 -6.80 -3.48
N LYS A 26 19.93 -6.13 -4.53
CA LYS A 26 20.79 -5.33 -5.42
C LYS A 26 21.54 -4.22 -4.69
N MET A 27 20.88 -3.54 -3.75
CA MET A 27 21.51 -2.50 -2.93
C MET A 27 22.59 -3.10 -2.02
N LEU A 28 22.36 -4.26 -1.42
CA LEU A 28 23.32 -4.96 -0.57
C LEU A 28 24.49 -5.54 -1.39
N GLU A 29 24.24 -5.95 -2.63
CA GLU A 29 25.31 -6.38 -3.56
C GLU A 29 26.23 -5.21 -3.95
N MET A 30 25.62 -4.03 -4.20
CA MET A 30 26.42 -2.82 -4.50
C MET A 30 27.24 -2.33 -3.30
N ASN A 31 26.84 -2.68 -2.08
CA ASN A 31 27.49 -2.29 -0.83
C ASN A 31 27.63 -3.49 0.10
N PRO A 32 28.56 -4.42 -0.14
CA PRO A 32 28.71 -5.65 0.66
C PRO A 32 28.95 -5.38 2.16
N ALA A 33 29.57 -4.26 2.49
CA ALA A 33 29.77 -3.85 3.89
C ALA A 33 28.45 -3.63 4.65
N LEU A 34 27.39 -3.20 3.95
CA LEU A 34 26.04 -3.05 4.55
C LEU A 34 25.46 -4.38 5.01
N LYS A 35 25.73 -5.46 4.30
CA LYS A 35 25.16 -6.78 4.61
C LYS A 35 25.51 -7.25 6.02
N ASN A 36 26.68 -6.86 6.54
CA ASN A 36 27.11 -7.22 7.88
C ASN A 36 26.30 -6.50 8.98
N TYR A 37 25.67 -5.38 8.68
CA TYR A 37 24.84 -4.63 9.63
C TYR A 37 23.39 -5.13 9.68
N PHE A 38 22.96 -5.96 8.71
CA PHE A 38 21.61 -6.50 8.63
C PHE A 38 21.62 -8.05 8.67
N PRO A 39 21.93 -8.63 9.85
CA PRO A 39 22.04 -10.10 9.99
C PRO A 39 20.68 -10.82 9.91
N TYR A 40 19.58 -10.09 10.10
CA TYR A 40 18.24 -10.65 10.10
C TYR A 40 17.48 -10.18 8.86
N VAL A 41 16.93 -11.13 8.13
CA VAL A 41 16.07 -10.89 6.95
C VAL A 41 14.71 -11.50 7.20
N PHE A 42 13.67 -10.69 7.07
CA PHE A 42 12.27 -11.12 7.16
C PHE A 42 11.62 -10.93 5.80
N SER A 43 11.13 -12.01 5.23
CA SER A 43 10.40 -11.97 3.96
C SER A 43 8.90 -12.03 4.23
N PHE A 44 8.16 -11.08 3.69
CA PHE A 44 6.70 -11.03 3.72
C PHE A 44 6.16 -11.46 2.37
N ASN A 45 5.50 -12.61 2.34
CA ASN A 45 4.83 -13.10 1.15
C ASN A 45 3.48 -12.40 0.96
N ASP A 46 2.94 -12.45 -0.27
CA ASP A 46 1.56 -12.03 -0.51
C ASP A 46 0.60 -12.84 0.33
N TYR A 47 -0.46 -12.20 0.81
CA TYR A 47 -1.56 -12.88 1.48
C TYR A 47 -2.31 -13.79 0.50
N THR A 48 -2.75 -14.94 0.98
CA THR A 48 -3.65 -15.82 0.22
C THR A 48 -5.04 -15.18 0.04
N PRO A 49 -5.85 -15.63 -0.92
CA PRO A 49 -7.24 -15.15 -1.07
C PRO A 49 -8.07 -15.29 0.20
N GLU A 50 -7.85 -16.35 0.98
CA GLU A 50 -8.52 -16.61 2.24
C GLU A 50 -8.13 -15.59 3.32
N GLU A 51 -6.84 -15.29 3.43
CA GLU A 51 -6.32 -14.25 4.35
C GLU A 51 -6.81 -12.86 3.95
N LEU A 52 -6.82 -12.54 2.65
CA LEU A 52 -7.38 -11.29 2.14
C LEU A 52 -8.87 -11.16 2.46
N MET A 53 -9.63 -12.27 2.39
CA MET A 53 -11.03 -12.29 2.79
C MET A 53 -11.21 -12.04 4.29
N GLN A 54 -10.35 -12.62 5.14
CA GLN A 54 -10.35 -12.38 6.58
C GLN A 54 -10.04 -10.91 6.89
N ILE A 55 -9.09 -10.31 6.17
CA ILE A 55 -8.77 -8.89 6.30
C ILE A 55 -10.01 -8.04 5.98
N ALA A 56 -10.74 -8.36 4.90
CA ALA A 56 -11.98 -7.66 4.54
C ALA A 56 -13.05 -7.75 5.64
N GLU A 57 -13.28 -8.95 6.17
CA GLU A 57 -14.24 -9.19 7.24
C GLU A 57 -13.88 -8.44 8.53
N ASN A 58 -12.59 -8.44 8.91
CA ASN A 58 -12.11 -7.69 10.07
C ASN A 58 -12.31 -6.19 9.89
N LYS A 59 -11.98 -5.63 8.72
CA LYS A 59 -12.18 -4.20 8.42
C LYS A 59 -13.65 -3.80 8.45
N LEU A 60 -14.56 -4.65 8.00
CA LEU A 60 -16.00 -4.41 8.10
C LEU A 60 -16.46 -4.47 9.56
N LYS A 61 -16.00 -5.47 10.33
CA LYS A 61 -16.34 -5.64 11.72
C LYS A 61 -15.91 -4.45 12.58
N GLU A 62 -14.71 -3.90 12.35
CA GLU A 62 -14.22 -2.70 13.03
C GLU A 62 -15.16 -1.51 12.84
N LYS A 63 -15.83 -1.43 11.69
CA LYS A 63 -16.80 -0.37 11.34
C LYS A 63 -18.25 -0.75 11.63
N ALA A 64 -18.50 -1.89 12.30
CA ALA A 64 -19.82 -2.45 12.56
C ALA A 64 -20.66 -2.76 11.30
N TYR A 65 -20.00 -3.08 10.18
CA TYR A 65 -20.62 -3.58 8.96
C TYR A 65 -20.46 -5.09 8.83
N VAL A 66 -21.35 -5.71 8.04
CA VAL A 66 -21.31 -7.14 7.74
C VAL A 66 -21.63 -7.39 6.27
N PHE A 67 -21.08 -8.46 5.73
CA PHE A 67 -21.50 -8.96 4.41
C PHE A 67 -22.82 -9.74 4.50
N HIS A 68 -23.73 -9.49 3.57
CA HIS A 68 -24.77 -10.47 3.24
C HIS A 68 -24.07 -11.72 2.64
N PRO A 69 -24.56 -12.96 2.89
CA PRO A 69 -23.93 -14.18 2.37
C PRO A 69 -23.57 -14.11 0.87
N LYS A 70 -24.50 -13.68 0.03
CA LYS A 70 -24.26 -13.51 -1.42
C LYS A 70 -23.20 -12.43 -1.74
N ALA A 71 -23.10 -11.39 -0.95
CA ALA A 71 -22.07 -10.37 -1.12
C ALA A 71 -20.70 -10.93 -0.77
N ARG A 72 -20.61 -11.75 0.28
CA ARG A 72 -19.40 -12.44 0.68
C ARG A 72 -18.85 -13.33 -0.43
N GLU A 73 -19.73 -14.09 -1.09
CA GLU A 73 -19.36 -14.93 -2.24
C GLU A 73 -18.79 -14.10 -3.39
N VAL A 74 -19.51 -13.05 -3.81
CA VAL A 74 -19.08 -12.16 -4.91
C VAL A 74 -17.77 -11.46 -4.58
N PHE A 75 -17.61 -10.99 -3.33
CA PHE A 75 -16.37 -10.37 -2.88
C PHE A 75 -15.20 -11.35 -2.89
N GLY A 76 -15.42 -12.59 -2.46
CA GLY A 76 -14.42 -13.66 -2.51
C GLY A 76 -13.98 -14.00 -3.93
N GLU A 77 -14.91 -14.01 -4.89
CA GLU A 77 -14.60 -14.20 -6.32
C GLU A 77 -13.77 -13.04 -6.87
N LEU A 78 -14.11 -11.79 -6.49
CA LEU A 78 -13.34 -10.62 -6.88
C LEU A 78 -11.90 -10.69 -6.35
N ILE A 79 -11.72 -11.04 -5.07
CA ILE A 79 -10.38 -11.23 -4.48
C ILE A 79 -9.61 -12.31 -5.24
N ARG A 80 -10.23 -13.45 -5.52
CA ARG A 80 -9.58 -14.57 -6.21
C ARG A 80 -9.11 -14.17 -7.60
N LYS A 81 -9.98 -13.52 -8.37
CA LYS A 81 -9.61 -12.98 -9.69
C LYS A 81 -8.47 -11.96 -9.62
N ALA A 82 -8.50 -11.06 -8.63
CA ALA A 82 -7.44 -10.10 -8.42
C ALA A 82 -6.11 -10.77 -8.06
N TYR A 83 -6.14 -11.80 -7.23
CA TYR A 83 -4.97 -12.57 -6.84
C TYR A 83 -4.38 -13.36 -8.03
N GLU A 84 -5.21 -13.98 -8.86
CA GLU A 84 -4.78 -14.73 -10.05
C GLU A 84 -4.12 -13.83 -11.09
N ASN A 85 -4.62 -12.59 -11.25
CA ASN A 85 -4.11 -11.61 -12.20
C ASN A 85 -3.11 -10.61 -11.58
N ARG A 86 -2.61 -10.89 -10.37
CA ARG A 86 -1.71 -9.99 -9.67
C ARG A 86 -0.37 -9.84 -10.37
N ASP A 87 0.16 -8.65 -10.30
CA ASP A 87 1.51 -8.30 -10.70
C ASP A 87 2.41 -8.02 -9.49
N LYS A 88 3.64 -7.57 -9.73
CA LYS A 88 4.61 -7.20 -8.69
C LYS A 88 4.14 -6.07 -7.77
N ASN A 89 3.12 -5.32 -8.18
CA ASN A 89 2.58 -4.17 -7.46
C ASN A 89 1.24 -4.49 -6.80
N PHE A 90 0.89 -5.75 -6.69
CA PHE A 90 -0.36 -6.16 -6.04
C PHE A 90 -0.41 -5.62 -4.61
N GLY A 91 -1.40 -4.77 -4.34
CA GLY A 91 -1.49 -4.02 -3.09
C GLY A 91 -1.93 -4.83 -1.87
N ASN A 92 -2.15 -6.15 -2.00
CA ASN A 92 -2.50 -7.05 -0.87
C ASN A 92 -3.62 -6.45 0.01
N ALA A 93 -3.33 -6.17 1.28
CA ALA A 93 -4.28 -5.59 2.23
C ALA A 93 -4.81 -4.21 1.76
N LEU A 94 -3.97 -3.38 1.13
CA LEU A 94 -4.39 -2.08 0.61
C LEU A 94 -5.42 -2.22 -0.52
N PHE A 95 -5.27 -3.24 -1.38
CA PHE A 95 -6.28 -3.58 -2.39
C PHE A 95 -7.62 -3.88 -1.72
N VAL A 96 -7.63 -4.75 -0.70
CA VAL A 96 -8.83 -5.11 0.06
C VAL A 96 -9.46 -3.89 0.72
N GLU A 97 -8.68 -3.02 1.34
CA GLU A 97 -9.17 -1.79 1.97
C GLU A 97 -9.88 -0.87 0.97
N LYS A 98 -9.33 -0.70 -0.23
CA LYS A 98 -9.94 0.08 -1.30
C LYS A 98 -11.28 -0.52 -1.75
N VAL A 99 -11.35 -1.85 -1.93
CA VAL A 99 -12.59 -2.54 -2.33
C VAL A 99 -13.64 -2.44 -1.23
N VAL A 100 -13.27 -2.64 0.04
CA VAL A 100 -14.17 -2.50 1.19
C VAL A 100 -14.69 -1.08 1.29
N ALA A 101 -13.85 -0.07 1.12
CA ALA A 101 -14.26 1.33 1.14
C ALA A 101 -15.26 1.65 0.02
N ALA A 102 -15.03 1.13 -1.19
CA ALA A 102 -15.95 1.29 -2.31
C ALA A 102 -17.30 0.60 -2.04
N ALA A 103 -17.29 -0.62 -1.51
CA ALA A 103 -18.50 -1.34 -1.15
C ALA A 103 -19.33 -0.60 -0.07
N ILE A 104 -18.68 -0.03 0.94
CA ILE A 104 -19.33 0.80 1.96
C ILE A 104 -19.95 2.04 1.32
N ARG A 105 -19.25 2.70 0.41
CA ARG A 105 -19.78 3.87 -0.32
C ARG A 105 -21.02 3.52 -1.13
N HIS A 106 -20.98 2.45 -1.93
CA HIS A 106 -22.14 2.00 -2.71
C HIS A 106 -23.33 1.62 -1.82
N MET A 107 -23.07 0.92 -0.72
CA MET A 107 -24.10 0.63 0.29
C MET A 107 -24.72 1.92 0.84
N SER A 108 -23.90 2.93 1.16
CA SER A 108 -24.37 4.21 1.67
C SER A 108 -25.25 4.93 0.63
N GLU A 109 -24.83 4.96 -0.63
CA GLU A 109 -25.60 5.54 -1.73
C GLU A 109 -26.95 4.82 -1.93
N ARG A 110 -26.94 3.49 -1.90
CA ARG A 110 -28.16 2.66 -1.99
C ARG A 110 -29.09 2.92 -0.82
N THR A 111 -28.58 2.93 0.40
CA THR A 111 -29.40 3.13 1.60
C THR A 111 -29.95 4.56 1.68
N MET A 112 -29.19 5.57 1.23
CA MET A 112 -29.71 6.94 1.13
C MET A 112 -30.90 7.05 0.17
N LYS A 113 -30.84 6.39 -0.98
CA LYS A 113 -31.96 6.36 -1.95
C LYS A 113 -33.22 5.73 -1.33
N ILE A 114 -33.06 4.54 -0.70
CA ILE A 114 -34.20 3.84 -0.08
C ILE A 114 -34.79 4.63 1.10
N ARG A 115 -33.95 5.34 1.86
CA ARG A 115 -34.40 6.16 2.99
C ARG A 115 -35.32 7.32 2.57
N GLN A 116 -35.29 7.76 1.35
CA GLN A 116 -36.22 8.76 0.81
C GLN A 116 -37.65 8.19 0.65
N GLU A 117 -37.77 6.87 0.53
CA GLU A 117 -39.04 6.19 0.28
C GLU A 117 -39.61 5.52 1.54
N ARG A 118 -38.76 5.03 2.43
CA ARG A 118 -39.11 4.36 3.68
C ARG A 118 -38.02 4.40 4.73
N GLU A 119 -38.39 4.14 5.96
CA GLU A 119 -37.43 3.92 7.04
C GLU A 119 -36.67 2.60 6.83
N LEU A 120 -35.40 2.61 7.19
CA LEU A 120 -34.52 1.46 7.14
C LEU A 120 -34.21 0.95 8.55
N THR A 121 -34.17 -0.35 8.68
CA THR A 121 -33.68 -1.00 9.89
C THR A 121 -32.15 -0.81 10.04
N ARG A 122 -31.65 -0.91 11.26
CA ARG A 122 -30.20 -0.87 11.52
C ARG A 122 -29.45 -1.93 10.70
N GLN A 123 -30.02 -3.13 10.61
CA GLN A 123 -29.42 -4.22 9.82
C GLN A 123 -29.30 -3.87 8.34
N GLU A 124 -30.31 -3.26 7.73
CA GLU A 124 -30.26 -2.84 6.34
C GLU A 124 -29.20 -1.76 6.08
N MET A 125 -28.97 -0.88 7.05
CA MET A 125 -27.97 0.18 6.98
C MET A 125 -26.53 -0.31 7.21
N THR A 126 -26.34 -1.50 7.79
CA THR A 126 -25.02 -2.04 8.12
C THR A 126 -24.67 -3.29 7.30
N THR A 127 -25.56 -3.76 6.42
CA THR A 127 -25.33 -4.96 5.62
C THR A 127 -24.96 -4.61 4.17
N ILE A 128 -23.76 -5.00 3.77
CA ILE A 128 -23.30 -4.89 2.37
C ILE A 128 -23.95 -6.00 1.55
N ARG A 129 -24.62 -5.64 0.46
CA ARG A 129 -25.27 -6.55 -0.47
C ARG A 129 -24.38 -6.78 -1.70
N LYS A 130 -24.73 -7.79 -2.49
CA LYS A 130 -23.97 -8.13 -3.72
C LYS A 130 -23.83 -6.95 -4.69
N ASP A 131 -24.89 -6.14 -4.80
CA ASP A 131 -24.96 -5.00 -5.72
C ASP A 131 -24.11 -3.81 -5.22
N ASP A 132 -23.63 -3.84 -3.98
CA ASP A 132 -22.73 -2.86 -3.42
C ASP A 132 -21.26 -3.20 -3.75
N ILE A 133 -20.96 -4.43 -4.21
CA ILE A 133 -19.61 -4.84 -4.56
C ILE A 133 -19.25 -4.28 -5.95
N PRO A 134 -18.12 -3.56 -6.08
CA PRO A 134 -17.72 -2.90 -7.32
C PRO A 134 -17.08 -3.88 -8.33
N VAL A 135 -17.84 -4.85 -8.84
CA VAL A 135 -17.30 -5.90 -9.73
C VAL A 135 -16.88 -5.35 -11.08
N ASP A 136 -17.68 -4.43 -11.67
CA ASP A 136 -17.49 -3.94 -13.04
C ASP A 136 -16.62 -2.68 -13.11
N SER A 137 -16.52 -1.93 -12.02
CA SER A 137 -15.79 -0.65 -11.97
C SER A 137 -14.41 -0.76 -11.33
N PHE A 138 -14.08 -1.95 -10.85
CA PHE A 138 -12.77 -2.19 -10.28
C PHE A 138 -11.82 -2.63 -11.39
N GLU A 139 -11.34 -1.68 -12.17
CA GLU A 139 -10.00 -1.81 -12.71
C GLU A 139 -9.12 -2.10 -11.49
N LEU A 140 -8.45 -3.27 -11.49
CA LEU A 140 -7.42 -3.58 -10.49
C LEU A 140 -6.66 -2.29 -10.29
N PRO A 141 -6.64 -1.68 -9.10
CA PRO A 141 -5.99 -0.41 -8.96
C PRO A 141 -4.58 -0.64 -9.48
N LYS A 142 -4.31 -0.11 -10.67
CA LYS A 142 -2.93 0.20 -11.02
C LYS A 142 -2.55 1.05 -9.84
N LEU A 143 -1.70 0.49 -8.96
CA LEU A 143 -1.05 1.32 -7.96
C LEU A 143 -0.61 2.51 -8.78
N GLU A 144 -1.26 3.66 -8.57
CA GLU A 144 -0.67 4.89 -9.01
C GLU A 144 0.74 4.72 -8.49
N ARG A 145 1.68 4.47 -9.40
CA ARG A 145 3.10 4.63 -9.09
C ARG A 145 3.06 5.94 -8.35
N ASP A 146 3.57 5.96 -7.13
CA ASP A 146 3.76 7.24 -6.46
C ASP A 146 4.27 8.13 -7.56
N VAL A 147 3.38 8.96 -8.09
CA VAL A 147 3.72 9.80 -9.23
C VAL A 147 4.75 10.68 -8.60
N PHE A 148 6.00 10.44 -8.96
CA PHE A 148 7.07 11.35 -8.62
C PHE A 148 6.52 12.70 -9.01
N ASP A 149 6.15 13.49 -8.01
CA ASP A 149 5.69 14.85 -8.28
C ASP A 149 6.92 15.62 -8.76
N GLU A 150 7.08 15.63 -10.09
CA GLU A 150 8.22 16.26 -10.75
C GLU A 150 8.34 17.75 -10.35
N GLU A 151 7.22 18.38 -10.03
CA GLU A 151 7.22 19.77 -9.55
C GLU A 151 7.76 19.85 -8.10
N GLU A 152 7.38 18.91 -7.25
CA GLU A 152 7.85 18.88 -5.86
C GLU A 152 9.32 18.50 -5.80
N ILE A 153 9.74 17.53 -6.59
CA ILE A 153 11.15 17.16 -6.73
C ILE A 153 11.96 18.33 -7.31
N GLY A 154 11.46 18.98 -8.34
CA GLY A 154 12.09 20.17 -8.92
C GLY A 154 12.32 21.26 -7.88
N ARG A 155 11.30 21.58 -7.09
CA ARG A 155 11.39 22.54 -5.98
C ARG A 155 12.40 22.14 -4.92
N ALA A 156 12.40 20.86 -4.51
CA ALA A 156 13.35 20.35 -3.52
C ALA A 156 14.81 20.38 -4.04
N LEU A 157 15.03 20.09 -5.32
CA LEU A 157 16.36 20.20 -5.93
C LEU A 157 16.82 21.66 -6.06
N GLU A 158 15.92 22.60 -6.36
CA GLU A 158 16.25 24.04 -6.36
C GLU A 158 16.59 24.55 -4.97
N GLU A 159 15.90 24.10 -3.91
CA GLU A 159 16.24 24.42 -2.55
C GLU A 159 17.61 23.86 -2.14
N LEU A 160 17.88 22.62 -2.55
CA LEU A 160 19.18 21.98 -2.36
C LEU A 160 20.32 22.79 -3.01
N ASP A 161 20.06 23.35 -4.20
CA ASP A 161 21.06 24.16 -4.92
C ASP A 161 21.36 25.51 -4.24
N LYS A 162 20.38 26.09 -3.56
CA LYS A 162 20.55 27.35 -2.79
C LYS A 162 21.41 27.14 -1.53
N MET A 163 21.57 25.92 -1.05
CA MET A 163 22.44 25.65 0.08
C MET A 163 23.91 25.89 -0.28
N VAL A 164 24.65 26.57 0.59
CA VAL A 164 26.08 26.87 0.36
C VAL A 164 26.92 25.62 0.62
N GLY A 165 27.82 25.27 -0.30
CA GLY A 165 28.73 24.13 -0.17
C GLY A 165 28.06 22.78 -0.47
N GLN A 166 28.59 21.70 0.12
CA GLN A 166 28.03 20.34 0.04
C GLN A 166 27.92 19.76 -1.39
N THR A 167 28.82 20.13 -2.29
CA THR A 167 28.77 19.74 -3.74
C THR A 167 28.73 18.23 -3.95
N GLY A 168 29.43 17.45 -3.10
CA GLY A 168 29.42 15.99 -3.16
C GLY A 168 28.04 15.40 -2.81
N ILE A 169 27.39 15.93 -1.77
CA ILE A 169 26.04 15.49 -1.34
C ILE A 169 25.00 15.88 -2.37
N LYS A 170 25.08 17.09 -2.92
CA LYS A 170 24.18 17.56 -3.98
C LYS A 170 24.21 16.64 -5.20
N LYS A 171 25.42 16.20 -5.59
CA LYS A 171 25.58 15.25 -6.69
C LYS A 171 24.96 13.90 -6.36
N GLN A 172 25.23 13.35 -5.17
CA GLN A 172 24.67 12.05 -4.75
C GLN A 172 23.13 12.05 -4.70
N ILE A 173 22.51 13.14 -4.22
CA ILE A 173 21.05 13.28 -4.21
C ILE A 173 20.48 13.31 -5.63
N ARG A 174 21.12 14.04 -6.56
CA ARG A 174 20.69 14.06 -7.96
C ARG A 174 20.82 12.70 -8.62
N ASP A 175 21.96 12.05 -8.45
CA ASP A 175 22.20 10.71 -8.97
C ASP A 175 21.14 9.71 -8.43
N PHE A 176 20.75 9.86 -7.15
CA PHE A 176 19.70 9.06 -6.54
C PHE A 176 18.30 9.37 -7.13
N VAL A 177 17.95 10.64 -7.32
CA VAL A 177 16.68 11.04 -7.94
C VAL A 177 16.59 10.54 -9.38
N GLU A 178 17.68 10.66 -10.15
CA GLU A 178 17.75 10.11 -11.51
C GLU A 178 17.57 8.59 -11.52
N LEU A 179 18.21 7.89 -10.60
CA LEU A 179 18.05 6.45 -10.45
C LEU A 179 16.59 6.07 -10.13
N ALA A 180 15.96 6.82 -9.23
CA ALA A 180 14.58 6.59 -8.82
C ALA A 180 13.55 6.85 -9.94
N ARG A 181 13.82 7.77 -10.88
CA ARG A 181 12.99 8.02 -12.06
C ARG A 181 12.99 6.87 -13.08
N HIS A 182 14.02 6.04 -13.08
CA HIS A 182 14.19 4.95 -14.05
C HIS A 182 13.66 3.61 -13.54
N TYR A 183 13.12 3.58 -12.32
CA TYR A 183 12.55 2.38 -11.69
C TYR A 183 11.06 2.55 -11.37
#